data_426e176048d121dfd5df6fd3870a5b4d
#
_entry.id   426e176048d121dfd5df6fd3870a5b4d
#
_cell.length_a   1.000
_cell.length_b   1.000
_cell.length_c   1.000
_cell.angle_alpha   90.00
_cell.angle_beta   90.00
_cell.angle_gamma   90.00
#
_symmetry.space_group_name_H-M   'P 1'
#
loop_
_entity.id
_entity.type
_entity.pdbx_description
1 polymer ?
#
loop_
_entity_poly.entity_id
_entity_poly.type
_entity_poly.pdbx_seq_one_letter_code
_entity_poly.pdbx_strand_id
1 'polypeptide(L)'
;LRGAIASAKDNLIIPILIGPEDKIRAVAQAIEVDLSAYEIIPTKHSHEAADKAVQLAKSGKVDALMKGKLHTDELMEAIIDKANGIRTGRRMSHIFAMDVQYYSKPLFISDAAINIRPTLAEKRDIVQNAIDLFIGLGFGTPKVAIVCAVETVNESMPSTLDATALCK
;
A
#
# COMPACT_ATOMS: atom_id res chain seq x y z
N LEU A 1 5.00 -4.16 -15.28
CA LEU A 1 5.81 -3.26 -16.09
C LEU A 1 4.96 -2.13 -16.70
N ARG A 2 3.85 -2.42 -17.43
CA ARG A 2 3.02 -1.39 -18.11
C ARG A 2 2.62 -0.23 -17.20
N GLY A 3 2.09 -0.50 -16.01
CA GLY A 3 1.67 0.56 -15.07
C GLY A 3 2.83 1.47 -14.64
N ALA A 4 3.98 0.89 -14.29
CA ALA A 4 5.16 1.68 -13.91
C ALA A 4 5.65 2.59 -15.05
N ILE A 5 5.67 2.07 -16.28
CA ILE A 5 6.10 2.86 -17.44
C ILE A 5 5.07 3.93 -17.82
N ALA A 6 3.77 3.63 -17.72
CA ALA A 6 2.72 4.64 -17.92
C ALA A 6 2.87 5.80 -16.93
N SER A 7 2.98 5.47 -15.63
CA SER A 7 3.19 6.49 -14.58
C SER A 7 4.49 7.29 -14.78
N ALA A 8 5.56 6.67 -15.29
CA ALA A 8 6.80 7.36 -15.60
C ALA A 8 6.63 8.33 -16.78
N LYS A 9 5.91 7.94 -17.83
CA LYS A 9 5.60 8.82 -18.98
C LYS A 9 4.76 10.03 -18.57
N ASP A 10 3.90 9.86 -17.59
CA ASP A 10 3.09 10.94 -17.02
C ASP A 10 3.85 11.76 -15.96
N ASN A 11 5.17 11.52 -15.79
CA ASN A 11 6.03 12.17 -14.79
C ASN A 11 5.57 12.02 -13.33
N LEU A 12 4.85 10.96 -13.01
CA LEU A 12 4.37 10.68 -11.65
C LEU A 12 5.43 9.98 -10.80
N ILE A 13 6.30 9.15 -11.42
CA ILE A 13 7.34 8.38 -10.74
C ILE A 13 8.61 8.27 -11.58
N ILE A 14 9.72 8.00 -10.91
CA ILE A 14 10.97 7.53 -11.51
C ILE A 14 11.14 6.06 -11.08
N PRO A 15 10.80 5.08 -11.94
CA PRO A 15 10.80 3.69 -11.54
C PRO A 15 12.19 3.08 -11.52
N ILE A 16 12.50 2.30 -10.48
CA ILE A 16 13.61 1.34 -10.45
C ILE A 16 12.99 -0.06 -10.62
N LEU A 17 13.39 -0.77 -11.65
CA LEU A 17 12.85 -2.10 -11.96
C LEU A 17 13.68 -3.17 -11.26
N ILE A 18 13.05 -4.01 -10.44
CA ILE A 18 13.73 -5.04 -9.66
C ILE A 18 13.17 -6.42 -10.02
N GLY A 19 14.04 -7.33 -10.43
CA GLY A 19 13.62 -8.69 -10.81
C GLY A 19 14.60 -9.37 -11.76
N PRO A 20 14.28 -10.59 -12.24
CA PRO A 20 15.07 -11.27 -13.25
C PRO A 20 15.14 -10.45 -14.54
N GLU A 21 16.31 -9.93 -14.86
CA GLU A 21 16.52 -8.97 -15.94
C GLU A 21 16.03 -9.49 -17.29
N ASP A 22 16.33 -10.76 -17.61
CA ASP A 22 15.90 -11.36 -18.87
C ASP A 22 14.37 -11.36 -19.01
N LYS A 23 13.64 -11.63 -17.90
CA LYS A 23 12.19 -11.59 -17.89
C LYS A 23 11.64 -10.17 -18.03
N ILE A 24 12.28 -9.20 -17.39
CA ILE A 24 11.91 -7.78 -17.51
C ILE A 24 12.09 -7.32 -18.96
N ARG A 25 13.21 -7.62 -19.57
CA ARG A 25 13.51 -7.25 -20.97
C ARG A 25 12.58 -7.97 -21.96
N ALA A 26 12.31 -9.27 -21.76
CA ALA A 26 11.37 -10.01 -22.61
C ALA A 26 9.95 -9.40 -22.57
N VAL A 27 9.48 -9.02 -21.37
CA VAL A 27 8.17 -8.34 -21.24
C VAL A 27 8.20 -6.97 -21.88
N ALA A 28 9.26 -6.21 -21.75
CA ALA A 28 9.41 -4.89 -22.37
C ALA A 28 9.37 -4.98 -23.90
N GLN A 29 10.07 -5.96 -24.47
CA GLN A 29 10.04 -6.24 -25.92
C GLN A 29 8.63 -6.61 -26.39
N ALA A 30 7.92 -7.48 -25.63
CA ALA A 30 6.57 -7.90 -26.00
C ALA A 30 5.51 -6.77 -25.95
N ILE A 31 5.81 -5.68 -25.23
CA ILE A 31 4.92 -4.50 -25.12
C ILE A 31 5.51 -3.27 -25.80
N GLU A 32 6.59 -3.45 -26.58
CA GLU A 32 7.26 -2.40 -27.37
C GLU A 32 7.70 -1.19 -26.51
N VAL A 33 8.29 -1.46 -25.34
CA VAL A 33 8.79 -0.43 -24.42
C VAL A 33 10.32 -0.44 -24.39
N ASP A 34 10.92 0.72 -24.60
CA ASP A 34 12.34 0.94 -24.38
C ASP A 34 12.63 1.14 -22.88
N LEU A 35 13.57 0.35 -22.36
CA LEU A 35 14.03 0.41 -20.97
C LEU A 35 15.36 1.14 -20.78
N SER A 36 15.93 1.73 -21.81
CA SER A 36 17.25 2.37 -21.75
C SER A 36 17.35 3.51 -20.72
N ALA A 37 16.23 4.17 -20.44
CA ALA A 37 16.13 5.28 -19.48
C ALA A 37 15.89 4.83 -18.03
N TYR A 38 15.74 3.53 -17.75
CA TYR A 38 15.33 3.04 -16.43
C TYR A 38 16.41 2.18 -15.79
N GLU A 39 16.65 2.39 -14.49
CA GLU A 39 17.52 1.54 -13.70
C GLU A 39 16.88 0.16 -13.53
N ILE A 40 17.66 -0.90 -13.82
CA ILE A 40 17.27 -2.30 -13.58
C ILE A 40 18.23 -2.88 -12.56
N ILE A 41 17.69 -3.40 -11.45
CA ILE A 41 18.43 -4.14 -10.45
C ILE A 41 18.12 -5.63 -10.64
N PRO A 42 19.07 -6.42 -11.17
CA PRO A 42 18.84 -7.82 -11.45
C PRO A 42 18.75 -8.65 -10.16
N THR A 43 17.82 -9.59 -10.14
CA THR A 43 17.66 -10.60 -9.07
C THR A 43 17.35 -11.96 -9.68
N LYS A 44 17.59 -13.02 -8.90
CA LYS A 44 17.40 -14.39 -9.40
C LYS A 44 15.93 -14.84 -9.33
N HIS A 45 15.19 -14.39 -8.30
CA HIS A 45 13.82 -14.80 -8.02
C HIS A 45 13.03 -13.70 -7.29
N SER A 46 11.74 -13.93 -7.09
CA SER A 46 10.80 -12.95 -6.51
C SER A 46 11.11 -12.56 -5.07
N HIS A 47 11.52 -13.51 -4.21
CA HIS A 47 11.90 -13.22 -2.82
C HIS A 47 13.10 -12.27 -2.76
N GLU A 48 14.16 -12.54 -3.53
CA GLU A 48 15.32 -11.65 -3.60
C GLU A 48 14.93 -10.26 -4.11
N ALA A 49 13.97 -10.18 -5.05
CA ALA A 49 13.44 -8.91 -5.54
C ALA A 49 12.68 -8.14 -4.44
N ALA A 50 11.87 -8.84 -3.64
CA ALA A 50 11.15 -8.26 -2.51
C ALA A 50 12.13 -7.74 -1.45
N ASP A 51 13.12 -8.54 -1.04
CA ASP A 51 14.14 -8.15 -0.07
C ASP A 51 14.92 -6.92 -0.55
N LYS A 52 15.33 -6.90 -1.82
CA LYS A 52 16.06 -5.79 -2.40
C LYS A 52 15.23 -4.51 -2.44
N ALA A 53 13.96 -4.62 -2.83
CA ALA A 53 13.03 -3.49 -2.84
C ALA A 53 12.85 -2.90 -1.42
N VAL A 54 12.66 -3.76 -0.42
CA VAL A 54 12.52 -3.34 0.98
C VAL A 54 13.81 -2.67 1.51
N GLN A 55 14.99 -3.19 1.15
CA GLN A 55 16.27 -2.56 1.51
C GLN A 55 16.41 -1.15 0.91
N LEU A 56 15.98 -0.94 -0.34
CA LEU A 56 16.00 0.38 -0.96
C LEU A 56 15.06 1.35 -0.25
N ALA A 57 13.87 0.90 0.11
CA ALA A 57 12.92 1.70 0.90
C ALA A 57 13.49 2.02 2.29
N LYS A 58 14.06 1.03 2.98
CA LYS A 58 14.68 1.19 4.31
C LYS A 58 15.83 2.20 4.31
N SER A 59 16.61 2.23 3.23
CA SER A 59 17.72 3.17 3.06
C SER A 59 17.29 4.57 2.58
N GLY A 60 15.99 4.79 2.32
CA GLY A 60 15.46 6.05 1.80
C GLY A 60 15.83 6.31 0.33
N LYS A 61 16.26 5.27 -0.40
CA LYS A 61 16.59 5.41 -1.85
C LYS A 61 15.35 5.45 -2.72
N VAL A 62 14.23 4.92 -2.23
CA VAL A 62 12.92 4.97 -2.89
C VAL A 62 11.83 5.36 -1.89
N ASP A 63 10.80 6.05 -2.36
CA ASP A 63 9.69 6.57 -1.56
C ASP A 63 8.51 5.62 -1.52
N ALA A 64 8.38 4.73 -2.51
CA ALA A 64 7.27 3.80 -2.63
C ALA A 64 7.70 2.47 -3.25
N LEU A 65 6.98 1.40 -2.90
CA LEU A 65 7.13 0.08 -3.48
C LEU A 65 5.90 -0.26 -4.32
N MET A 66 6.11 -0.62 -5.59
CA MET A 66 5.04 -1.07 -6.47
C MET A 66 5.20 -2.56 -6.75
N LYS A 67 4.23 -3.35 -6.34
CA LYS A 67 4.20 -4.79 -6.62
C LYS A 67 3.93 -5.08 -8.09
N GLY A 68 4.78 -5.92 -8.69
CA GLY A 68 4.59 -6.50 -10.01
C GLY A 68 3.92 -7.87 -9.96
N LYS A 69 4.55 -8.87 -10.58
CA LYS A 69 4.01 -10.23 -10.72
C LYS A 69 4.28 -11.14 -9.49
N LEU A 70 5.14 -10.73 -8.53
CA LEU A 70 5.36 -11.55 -7.32
C LEU A 70 4.07 -11.68 -6.50
N HIS A 71 3.98 -12.73 -5.67
CA HIS A 71 2.86 -12.91 -4.75
C HIS A 71 2.84 -11.84 -3.66
N THR A 72 1.65 -11.50 -3.17
CA THR A 72 1.52 -10.45 -2.14
C THR A 72 2.16 -10.87 -0.82
N ASP A 73 2.07 -12.14 -0.46
CA ASP A 73 2.70 -12.73 0.72
C ASP A 73 4.23 -12.61 0.69
N GLU A 74 4.89 -12.85 -0.45
CA GLU A 74 6.34 -12.68 -0.60
C GLU A 74 6.79 -11.24 -0.30
N LEU A 75 6.09 -10.24 -0.83
CA LEU A 75 6.40 -8.85 -0.53
C LEU A 75 6.10 -8.49 0.92
N MET A 76 4.97 -8.98 1.45
CA MET A 76 4.56 -8.71 2.82
C MET A 76 5.53 -9.32 3.83
N GLU A 77 6.03 -10.53 3.59
CA GLU A 77 7.04 -11.17 4.43
C GLU A 77 8.30 -10.31 4.54
N ALA A 78 8.82 -9.81 3.43
CA ALA A 78 9.97 -8.91 3.41
C ALA A 78 9.69 -7.58 4.14
N ILE A 79 8.50 -6.99 3.95
CA ILE A 79 8.11 -5.73 4.59
C ILE A 79 8.02 -5.88 6.11
N ILE A 80 7.43 -6.98 6.61
CA ILE A 80 7.20 -7.19 8.04
C ILE A 80 8.35 -7.87 8.78
N ASP A 81 9.43 -8.23 8.10
CA ASP A 81 10.60 -8.82 8.74
C ASP A 81 11.10 -7.94 9.89
N LYS A 82 11.42 -8.55 11.04
CA LYS A 82 11.81 -7.81 12.25
C LYS A 82 13.16 -7.13 12.14
N ALA A 83 14.10 -7.75 11.43
CA ALA A 83 15.49 -7.28 11.34
C ALA A 83 15.70 -6.39 10.11
N ASN A 84 15.17 -6.80 8.97
CA ASN A 84 15.46 -6.21 7.66
C ASN A 84 14.30 -5.43 7.06
N GLY A 85 13.08 -5.62 7.55
CA GLY A 85 11.87 -4.95 7.07
C GLY A 85 11.77 -3.47 7.43
N ILE A 86 10.65 -2.89 7.08
CA ILE A 86 10.31 -1.47 7.29
C ILE A 86 9.15 -1.27 8.27
N ARG A 87 8.98 -2.21 9.21
CA ARG A 87 7.95 -2.11 10.25
C ARG A 87 8.15 -0.87 11.12
N THR A 88 7.02 -0.27 11.50
CA THR A 88 6.94 0.75 12.55
C THR A 88 6.27 0.18 13.81
N GLY A 89 6.08 1.00 14.83
CA GLY A 89 5.28 0.65 16.01
C GLY A 89 3.78 0.58 15.74
N ARG A 90 3.31 1.01 14.57
CA ARG A 90 1.91 1.10 14.20
C ARG A 90 1.47 -0.14 13.42
N ARG A 91 0.21 -0.57 13.60
CA ARG A 91 -0.38 -1.67 12.82
C ARG A 91 -0.45 -1.30 11.34
N MET A 92 0.02 -2.18 10.46
CA MET A 92 -0.13 -2.00 9.02
C MET A 92 -1.59 -2.22 8.60
N SER A 93 -2.05 -1.42 7.64
CA SER A 93 -3.41 -1.50 7.11
C SER A 93 -3.44 -1.32 5.59
N HIS A 94 -4.54 -1.73 4.99
CA HIS A 94 -4.80 -1.58 3.56
C HIS A 94 -5.79 -0.43 3.34
N ILE A 95 -5.50 0.42 2.35
CA ILE A 95 -6.36 1.56 2.00
C ILE A 95 -6.66 1.51 0.51
N PHE A 96 -7.95 1.53 0.15
CA PHE A 96 -8.39 1.86 -1.20
C PHE A 96 -8.61 3.36 -1.30
N ALA A 97 -7.95 4.02 -2.24
CA ALA A 97 -8.30 5.35 -2.71
C ALA A 97 -9.20 5.19 -3.94
N MET A 98 -10.45 5.60 -3.80
CA MET A 98 -11.49 5.36 -4.79
C MET A 98 -11.82 6.66 -5.54
N ASP A 99 -11.82 6.58 -6.88
CA ASP A 99 -12.48 7.53 -7.74
C ASP A 99 -13.86 6.97 -8.10
N VAL A 100 -14.91 7.59 -7.54
CA VAL A 100 -16.28 7.08 -7.63
C VAL A 100 -17.11 8.00 -8.53
N GLN A 101 -17.65 7.43 -9.61
CA GLN A 101 -18.51 8.17 -10.53
C GLN A 101 -19.68 8.84 -9.76
N TYR A 102 -19.93 10.11 -10.04
CA TYR A 102 -20.95 10.95 -9.38
C TYR A 102 -20.69 11.27 -7.89
N TYR A 103 -19.52 10.97 -7.36
CA TYR A 103 -19.11 11.40 -6.02
C TYR A 103 -17.88 12.31 -6.12
N SER A 104 -18.07 13.60 -5.87
CA SER A 104 -17.07 14.64 -6.15
C SER A 104 -15.90 14.72 -5.17
N LYS A 105 -15.90 13.88 -4.14
CA LYS A 105 -14.85 13.88 -3.11
C LYS A 105 -14.01 12.60 -3.22
N PRO A 106 -12.71 12.66 -2.92
CA PRO A 106 -11.92 11.44 -2.76
C PRO A 106 -12.50 10.58 -1.64
N LEU A 107 -12.73 9.30 -1.91
CA LEU A 107 -13.25 8.34 -0.95
C LEU A 107 -12.19 7.31 -0.62
N PHE A 108 -11.82 7.22 0.67
CA PHE A 108 -10.88 6.23 1.15
C PHE A 108 -11.60 5.18 1.98
N ILE A 109 -11.31 3.91 1.74
CA ILE A 109 -11.90 2.77 2.47
C ILE A 109 -10.76 1.98 3.12
N SER A 110 -10.82 1.80 4.43
CA SER A 110 -9.83 1.07 5.24
C SER A 110 -10.51 0.35 6.43
N ASP A 111 -10.01 -0.76 6.95
CA ASP A 111 -9.04 -1.66 6.40
C ASP A 111 -9.77 -2.65 5.48
N ALA A 112 -9.27 -2.81 4.27
CA ALA A 112 -10.03 -3.59 3.30
C ALA A 112 -9.51 -5.02 3.12
N ALA A 113 -8.29 -5.36 3.54
CA ALA A 113 -7.70 -6.64 3.16
C ALA A 113 -6.66 -7.24 4.11
N ILE A 114 -6.14 -6.53 5.10
CA ILE A 114 -5.01 -7.01 5.92
C ILE A 114 -5.46 -7.52 7.28
N ASN A 115 -6.34 -6.79 7.97
CA ASN A 115 -6.71 -7.10 9.33
C ASN A 115 -8.09 -7.75 9.40
N ILE A 116 -8.17 -9.04 9.75
CA ILE A 116 -9.43 -9.79 9.76
C ILE A 116 -10.27 -9.44 10.99
N ARG A 117 -9.65 -9.39 12.18
CA ARG A 117 -10.32 -9.11 13.46
C ARG A 117 -9.45 -8.18 14.32
N PRO A 118 -9.28 -6.91 13.91
CA PRO A 118 -8.45 -5.98 14.66
C PRO A 118 -9.06 -5.64 16.02
N THR A 119 -8.21 -5.52 17.02
CA THR A 119 -8.55 -4.98 18.35
C THR A 119 -8.84 -3.49 18.27
N LEU A 120 -9.42 -2.89 19.31
CA LEU A 120 -9.66 -1.45 19.36
C LEU A 120 -8.37 -0.64 19.13
N ALA A 121 -7.25 -1.04 19.73
CA ALA A 121 -5.95 -0.38 19.53
C ALA A 121 -5.48 -0.46 18.07
N GLU A 122 -5.63 -1.63 17.45
CA GLU A 122 -5.28 -1.81 16.03
C GLU A 122 -6.23 -1.01 15.11
N LYS A 123 -7.53 -0.94 15.44
CA LYS A 123 -8.49 -0.08 14.70
C LYS A 123 -8.11 1.39 14.77
N ARG A 124 -7.63 1.88 15.92
CA ARG A 124 -7.09 3.23 16.05
C ARG A 124 -5.93 3.46 15.09
N ASP A 125 -4.99 2.53 15.02
CA ASP A 125 -3.84 2.62 14.12
C ASP A 125 -4.29 2.61 12.64
N ILE A 126 -5.25 1.76 12.28
CA ILE A 126 -5.85 1.70 10.93
C ILE A 126 -6.47 3.04 10.54
N VAL A 127 -7.28 3.62 11.43
CA VAL A 127 -7.90 4.94 11.20
C VAL A 127 -6.83 6.02 11.05
N GLN A 128 -5.83 6.03 11.93
CA GLN A 128 -4.77 7.02 11.88
C GLN A 128 -3.93 6.90 10.60
N ASN A 129 -3.64 5.69 10.11
CA ASN A 129 -2.95 5.49 8.84
C ASN A 129 -3.73 6.11 7.68
N ALA A 130 -5.06 5.93 7.66
CA ALA A 130 -5.90 6.50 6.62
C ALA A 130 -5.95 8.04 6.68
N ILE A 131 -6.01 8.61 7.88
CA ILE A 131 -5.98 10.06 8.11
C ILE A 131 -4.64 10.64 7.63
N ASP A 132 -3.53 10.03 8.04
CA ASP A 132 -2.18 10.50 7.70
C ASP A 132 -1.96 10.46 6.18
N LEU A 133 -2.38 9.38 5.52
CA LEU A 133 -2.29 9.26 4.07
C LEU A 133 -3.13 10.33 3.36
N PHE A 134 -4.38 10.55 3.78
CA PHE A 134 -5.29 11.53 3.20
C PHE A 134 -4.71 12.96 3.29
N ILE A 135 -4.19 13.32 4.45
CA ILE A 135 -3.54 14.62 4.69
C ILE A 135 -2.24 14.73 3.87
N GLY A 136 -1.42 13.67 3.88
CA GLY A 136 -0.15 13.64 3.14
C GLY A 136 -0.31 13.77 1.63
N LEU A 137 -1.45 13.33 1.09
CA LEU A 137 -1.81 13.52 -0.31
C LEU A 137 -2.40 14.92 -0.62
N GLY A 138 -2.51 15.80 0.36
CA GLY A 138 -2.96 17.18 0.17
C GLY A 138 -4.48 17.37 0.09
N PHE A 139 -5.27 16.36 0.47
CA PHE A 139 -6.75 16.46 0.43
C PHE A 139 -7.34 17.22 1.62
N GLY A 140 -6.52 17.75 2.53
CA GLY A 140 -6.95 18.47 3.72
C GLY A 140 -7.37 17.56 4.87
N THR A 141 -8.28 18.00 5.73
CA THR A 141 -8.72 17.24 6.91
C THR A 141 -9.88 16.31 6.54
N PRO A 142 -9.72 14.98 6.69
CA PRO A 142 -10.78 14.03 6.34
C PRO A 142 -11.91 14.03 7.37
N LYS A 143 -13.12 13.68 6.91
CA LYS A 143 -14.22 13.21 7.76
C LYS A 143 -14.19 11.69 7.77
N VAL A 144 -14.12 11.10 8.95
CA VAL A 144 -14.02 9.64 9.11
C VAL A 144 -15.36 9.11 9.62
N ALA A 145 -15.89 8.09 8.96
CA ALA A 145 -17.04 7.32 9.42
C ALA A 145 -16.59 5.92 9.80
N ILE A 146 -16.88 5.49 11.02
CA ILE A 146 -16.63 4.12 11.47
C ILE A 146 -17.88 3.30 11.18
N VAL A 147 -17.81 2.48 10.13
CA VAL A 147 -18.95 1.71 9.63
C VAL A 147 -19.18 0.45 10.47
N CYS A 148 -20.40 0.26 10.92
CA CYS A 148 -20.86 -0.93 11.63
C CYS A 148 -22.07 -1.55 10.91
N ALA A 149 -22.46 -2.76 11.31
CA ALA A 149 -23.61 -3.46 10.74
C ALA A 149 -24.96 -2.80 11.11
N VAL A 150 -24.99 -1.99 12.19
CA VAL A 150 -26.16 -1.25 12.68
C VAL A 150 -25.75 0.16 13.10
N GLU A 151 -26.70 1.10 13.08
CA GLU A 151 -26.48 2.52 13.38
C GLU A 151 -26.49 2.84 14.88
N THR A 152 -26.95 1.93 15.72
CA THR A 152 -27.05 2.11 17.16
C THR A 152 -26.03 1.27 17.91
N VAL A 153 -25.61 1.78 19.08
CA VAL A 153 -24.70 1.01 19.97
C VAL A 153 -25.42 -0.20 20.49
N ASN A 154 -24.82 -1.37 20.34
CA ASN A 154 -25.34 -2.64 20.79
C ASN A 154 -24.24 -3.42 21.52
N GLU A 155 -24.44 -3.70 22.82
CA GLU A 155 -23.46 -4.40 23.65
C GLU A 155 -23.12 -5.81 23.15
N SER A 156 -24.04 -6.47 22.45
CA SER A 156 -23.79 -7.77 21.81
C SER A 156 -22.96 -7.68 20.50
N MET A 157 -22.70 -6.46 20.01
CA MET A 157 -21.92 -6.20 18.81
C MET A 157 -20.66 -5.38 19.14
N PRO A 158 -19.52 -6.01 19.42
CA PRO A 158 -18.28 -5.33 19.83
C PRO A 158 -17.83 -4.22 18.87
N SER A 159 -18.13 -4.35 17.56
CA SER A 159 -17.80 -3.33 16.56
C SER A 159 -18.47 -1.97 16.83
N THR A 160 -19.68 -1.94 17.40
CA THR A 160 -20.39 -0.71 17.74
C THR A 160 -19.78 -0.03 18.97
N LEU A 161 -19.29 -0.83 19.93
CA LEU A 161 -18.57 -0.32 21.10
C LEU A 161 -17.23 0.29 20.69
N ASP A 162 -16.49 -0.40 19.83
CA ASP A 162 -15.22 0.10 19.29
C ASP A 162 -15.43 1.39 18.50
N ALA A 163 -16.49 1.47 17.67
CA ALA A 163 -16.82 2.69 16.92
C ALA A 163 -17.06 3.88 17.86
N THR A 164 -17.81 3.67 18.93
CA THR A 164 -18.06 4.70 19.96
C THR A 164 -16.77 5.16 20.64
N ALA A 165 -15.87 4.23 20.95
CA ALA A 165 -14.59 4.54 21.56
C ALA A 165 -13.65 5.31 20.62
N LEU A 166 -13.72 5.06 19.30
CA LEU A 166 -12.90 5.73 18.28
C LEU A 166 -13.41 7.14 17.94
N CYS A 167 -14.67 7.47 18.25
CA CYS A 167 -15.26 8.80 18.02
C CYS A 167 -14.98 9.80 19.15
N LYS A 168 -14.36 9.37 20.24
CA LYS A 168 -13.98 10.20 21.41
C LYS A 168 -12.54 10.69 21.30
#